data_17fc12339cd18a5865a9cf730831bb17
#
_entry.id   17fc12339cd18a5865a9cf730831bb17
#
_cell.length_a   1.000
_cell.length_b   1.000
_cell.length_c   1.000
_cell.angle_alpha   90.00
_cell.angle_beta   90.00
_cell.angle_gamma   90.00
#
_symmetry.space_group_name_H-M   'P 1'
#
loop_
_entity.id
_entity.type
_entity.pdbx_description
1 polymer ?
#
loop_
_entity_poly.entity_id
_entity_poly.type
_entity_poly.pdbx_seq_one_letter_code
_entity_poly.pdbx_strand_id
1 'polypeptide(L)'
;MATLALPAVIEAHAIHTTLTVLTASPVGVTLTIRAFADDFSASVAKFSGRKPPRDSSAAPADIARYVRASFVLRDAHARDLQLASCGAQRVGDLYWLCFRTALPAGVAGVTLRNLMLSEYHADQVNIVQINDRGARRTLLFTKTSAPSAIAGT
;
A
#
# COMPACT_ATOMS: atom_id res chain seq x y z
N MET A 1 21.07 -25.00 45.71
CA MET A 1 21.37 -24.58 44.33
C MET A 1 20.11 -23.98 43.76
N ALA A 2 20.08 -22.66 43.58
CA ALA A 2 18.93 -21.93 43.02
C ALA A 2 19.16 -21.75 41.52
N THR A 3 18.30 -22.34 40.69
CA THR A 3 18.35 -22.21 39.24
C THR A 3 17.65 -20.89 38.86
N LEU A 4 18.42 -19.89 38.43
CA LEU A 4 17.89 -18.67 37.85
C LEU A 4 17.35 -19.01 36.45
N ALA A 5 16.02 -18.94 36.30
CA ALA A 5 15.37 -18.95 35.00
C ALA A 5 15.56 -17.58 34.33
N LEU A 6 16.29 -17.56 33.22
CA LEU A 6 16.39 -16.36 32.36
C LEU A 6 15.03 -16.12 31.71
N PRO A 7 14.52 -14.87 31.69
CA PRO A 7 13.30 -14.55 30.96
C PRO A 7 13.56 -14.74 29.46
N ALA A 8 12.70 -15.51 28.79
CA ALA A 8 12.69 -15.61 27.34
C ALA A 8 12.32 -14.21 26.80
N VAL A 9 13.23 -13.57 26.09
CA VAL A 9 12.94 -12.36 25.33
C VAL A 9 12.06 -12.79 24.17
N ILE A 10 10.77 -12.48 24.26
CA ILE A 10 9.86 -12.61 23.12
C ILE A 10 10.25 -11.49 22.17
N GLU A 11 10.99 -11.82 21.10
CA GLU A 11 11.14 -10.90 19.98
C GLU A 11 9.75 -10.64 19.42
N ALA A 12 9.23 -9.44 19.67
CA ALA A 12 8.06 -8.95 18.96
C ALA A 12 8.47 -8.78 17.50
N HIS A 13 8.09 -9.71 16.64
CA HIS A 13 8.25 -9.54 15.21
C HIS A 13 7.50 -8.26 14.80
N ALA A 14 8.22 -7.29 14.25
CA ALA A 14 7.60 -6.09 13.70
C ALA A 14 6.68 -6.53 12.56
N ILE A 15 5.38 -6.31 12.71
CA ILE A 15 4.41 -6.59 11.64
C ILE A 15 4.59 -5.53 10.57
N HIS A 16 4.98 -5.95 9.36
CA HIS A 16 5.10 -5.04 8.23
C HIS A 16 3.71 -4.67 7.71
N THR A 17 3.38 -3.38 7.72
CA THR A 17 2.06 -2.91 7.30
C THR A 17 2.15 -1.65 6.44
N THR A 18 1.20 -1.52 5.51
CA THR A 18 0.85 -0.23 4.90
C THR A 18 -0.61 0.08 5.20
N LEU A 19 -0.95 1.38 5.22
CA LEU A 19 -2.32 1.82 5.33
C LEU A 19 -2.66 2.72 4.15
N THR A 20 -3.68 2.33 3.39
CA THR A 20 -4.23 3.13 2.31
C THR A 20 -5.64 3.58 2.68
N VAL A 21 -5.92 4.86 2.51
CA VAL A 21 -7.29 5.39 2.50
C VAL A 21 -7.67 5.66 1.04
N LEU A 22 -8.65 4.92 0.55
CA LEU A 22 -9.25 5.09 -0.78
C LEU A 22 -10.56 5.86 -0.61
N THR A 23 -10.63 7.04 -1.20
CA THR A 23 -11.85 7.86 -1.20
C THR A 23 -12.42 7.93 -2.59
N ALA A 24 -13.63 7.43 -2.77
CA ALA A 24 -14.39 7.52 -4.01
C ALA A 24 -15.17 8.84 -4.09
N SER A 25 -15.21 9.41 -5.28
CA SER A 25 -15.97 10.60 -5.63
C SER A 25 -16.68 10.39 -6.97
N PRO A 26 -17.61 11.29 -7.37
CA PRO A 26 -18.28 11.18 -8.67
C PRO A 26 -17.34 11.21 -9.89
N VAL A 27 -16.12 11.73 -9.72
CA VAL A 27 -15.16 11.90 -10.82
C VAL A 27 -14.00 10.91 -10.79
N GLY A 28 -13.83 10.16 -9.69
CA GLY A 28 -12.73 9.22 -9.58
C GLY A 28 -12.44 8.76 -8.17
N VAL A 29 -11.25 8.22 -7.97
CA VAL A 29 -10.75 7.82 -6.66
C VAL A 29 -9.44 8.51 -6.35
N THR A 30 -9.26 8.83 -5.06
CA THR A 30 -8.01 9.32 -4.51
C THR A 30 -7.50 8.32 -3.47
N LEU A 31 -6.20 8.05 -3.51
CA LEU A 31 -5.49 7.19 -2.57
C LEU A 31 -4.56 8.04 -1.72
N THR A 32 -4.63 7.89 -0.41
CA THR A 32 -3.58 8.32 0.51
C THR A 32 -2.95 7.09 1.12
N ILE A 33 -1.66 6.87 0.85
CA ILE A 33 -0.94 5.67 1.27
C ILE A 33 0.09 6.07 2.32
N ARG A 34 0.16 5.32 3.42
CA ARG A 34 1.20 5.44 4.45
C ARG A 34 2.01 4.16 4.53
N ALA A 35 3.33 4.29 4.51
CA ALA A 35 4.26 3.18 4.65
C ALA A 35 5.47 3.63 5.49
N PHE A 36 6.09 2.71 6.23
CA PHE A 36 7.35 2.98 6.93
C PHE A 36 8.45 3.30 5.93
N ALA A 37 9.19 4.38 6.20
CA ALA A 37 10.08 5.00 5.21
C ALA A 37 11.27 4.10 4.83
N ASP A 38 11.84 3.37 5.78
CA ASP A 38 12.96 2.46 5.57
C ASP A 38 12.55 1.25 4.70
N ASP A 39 11.49 0.55 5.04
CA ASP A 39 10.98 -0.58 4.27
C ASP A 39 10.53 -0.15 2.86
N PHE A 40 9.82 0.97 2.78
CA PHE A 40 9.31 1.48 1.52
C PHE A 40 10.43 1.92 0.57
N SER A 41 11.38 2.73 1.07
CA SER A 41 12.51 3.19 0.24
C SER A 41 13.41 2.05 -0.21
N ALA A 42 13.63 1.04 0.65
CA ALA A 42 14.36 -0.16 0.29
C ALA A 42 13.68 -0.96 -0.82
N SER A 43 12.35 -1.11 -0.74
CA SER A 43 11.55 -1.82 -1.75
C SER A 43 11.53 -1.08 -3.08
N VAL A 44 11.34 0.25 -3.06
CA VAL A 44 11.42 1.10 -4.26
C VAL A 44 12.78 1.02 -4.92
N ALA A 45 13.86 1.06 -4.13
CA ALA A 45 15.22 0.96 -4.64
C ALA A 45 15.49 -0.40 -5.32
N LYS A 46 15.11 -1.49 -4.67
CA LYS A 46 15.24 -2.86 -5.23
C LYS A 46 14.43 -3.02 -6.51
N PHE A 47 13.19 -2.54 -6.54
CA PHE A 47 12.35 -2.55 -7.73
C PHE A 47 12.99 -1.79 -8.90
N SER A 48 13.73 -0.73 -8.60
CA SER A 48 14.47 0.09 -9.56
C SER A 48 15.88 -0.43 -9.86
N GLY A 49 16.25 -1.62 -9.37
CA GLY A 49 17.58 -2.21 -9.56
C GLY A 49 18.70 -1.50 -8.80
N ARG A 50 18.39 -0.79 -7.72
CA ARG A 50 19.33 -0.02 -6.91
C ARG A 50 19.46 -0.58 -5.49
N LYS A 51 20.59 -0.24 -4.85
CA LYS A 51 20.78 -0.54 -3.42
C LYS A 51 19.87 0.35 -2.57
N PRO A 52 19.36 -0.15 -1.43
CA PRO A 52 18.63 0.66 -0.48
C PRO A 52 19.44 1.90 -0.03
N PRO A 53 18.84 3.10 -0.03
CA PRO A 53 19.53 4.31 0.42
C PRO A 53 19.63 4.33 1.95
N ARG A 54 20.71 4.92 2.46
CA ARG A 54 20.93 5.02 3.92
C ARG A 54 19.99 6.01 4.60
N ASP A 55 19.52 7.01 3.87
CA ASP A 55 18.63 8.08 4.37
C ASP A 55 17.14 7.76 4.18
N SER A 56 16.82 6.54 3.77
CA SER A 56 15.46 6.11 3.47
C SER A 56 14.74 7.03 2.48
N SER A 57 15.46 7.63 1.54
CA SER A 57 14.90 8.46 0.47
C SER A 57 14.44 7.61 -0.71
N ALA A 58 13.53 8.13 -1.52
CA ALA A 58 13.12 7.53 -2.79
C ALA A 58 12.76 8.61 -3.80
N ALA A 59 13.21 8.46 -5.04
CA ALA A 59 12.89 9.42 -6.10
C ALA A 59 11.42 9.34 -6.49
N PRO A 60 10.72 10.48 -6.71
CA PRO A 60 9.29 10.49 -7.04
C PRO A 60 8.91 9.63 -8.23
N ALA A 61 9.73 9.59 -9.28
CA ALA A 61 9.48 8.77 -10.46
C ALA A 61 9.54 7.26 -10.16
N ASP A 62 10.45 6.84 -9.29
CA ASP A 62 10.57 5.43 -8.87
C ASP A 62 9.44 5.03 -7.94
N ILE A 63 9.04 5.93 -7.03
CA ILE A 63 7.84 5.74 -6.21
C ILE A 63 6.62 5.49 -7.08
N ALA A 64 6.40 6.35 -8.08
CA ALA A 64 5.24 6.22 -8.97
C ALA A 64 5.25 4.90 -9.75
N ARG A 65 6.41 4.47 -10.27
CA ARG A 65 6.53 3.18 -10.97
C ARG A 65 6.26 2.00 -10.04
N TYR A 66 6.83 2.03 -8.85
CA TYR A 66 6.66 0.97 -7.86
C TYR A 66 5.20 0.83 -7.42
N VAL A 67 4.56 1.94 -7.07
CA VAL A 67 3.15 1.93 -6.65
C VAL A 67 2.25 1.40 -7.77
N ARG A 68 2.43 1.86 -9.02
CA ARG A 68 1.63 1.36 -10.16
C ARG A 68 1.80 -0.13 -10.41
N ALA A 69 2.96 -0.70 -10.11
CA ALA A 69 3.22 -2.13 -10.28
C ALA A 69 2.62 -2.97 -9.16
N SER A 70 2.53 -2.44 -7.94
CA SER A 70 2.17 -3.20 -6.74
C SER A 70 0.75 -2.91 -6.23
N PHE A 71 0.18 -1.74 -6.57
CA PHE A 71 -1.18 -1.34 -6.22
C PHE A 71 -2.00 -1.22 -7.51
N VAL A 72 -2.84 -2.21 -7.79
CA VAL A 72 -3.55 -2.33 -9.06
C VAL A 72 -5.06 -2.17 -8.86
N LEU A 73 -5.63 -1.18 -9.54
CA LEU A 73 -7.07 -1.00 -9.70
C LEU A 73 -7.46 -1.41 -11.12
N ARG A 74 -8.53 -2.18 -11.27
CA ARG A 74 -9.12 -2.56 -12.57
C ARG A 74 -10.57 -2.15 -12.63
N ASP A 75 -10.95 -1.62 -13.80
CA ASP A 75 -12.35 -1.28 -14.06
C ASP A 75 -13.25 -2.53 -14.25
N ALA A 76 -14.54 -2.32 -14.45
CA ALA A 76 -15.50 -3.41 -14.68
C ALA A 76 -15.21 -4.26 -15.93
N HIS A 77 -14.33 -3.79 -16.82
CA HIS A 77 -13.89 -4.50 -18.02
C HIS A 77 -12.50 -5.14 -17.85
N ALA A 78 -12.02 -5.26 -16.60
CA ALA A 78 -10.70 -5.79 -16.24
C ALA A 78 -9.51 -5.00 -16.83
N ARG A 79 -9.68 -3.73 -17.19
CA ARG A 79 -8.60 -2.86 -17.67
C ARG A 79 -7.94 -2.16 -16.48
N ASP A 80 -6.60 -2.12 -16.49
CA ASP A 80 -5.84 -1.44 -15.46
C ASP A 80 -6.11 0.08 -15.50
N LEU A 81 -6.47 0.64 -14.35
CA LEU A 81 -6.64 2.08 -14.18
C LEU A 81 -5.29 2.74 -13.92
N GLN A 82 -4.99 3.80 -14.64
CA GLN A 82 -3.73 4.51 -14.52
C GLN A 82 -3.75 5.43 -13.29
N LEU A 83 -2.89 5.12 -12.31
CA LEU A 83 -2.70 5.95 -11.13
C LEU A 83 -1.74 7.11 -11.43
N ALA A 84 -2.21 8.34 -11.30
CA ALA A 84 -1.39 9.54 -11.38
C ALA A 84 -0.95 9.95 -9.97
N SER A 85 0.35 10.20 -9.77
CA SER A 85 0.85 10.74 -8.50
C SER A 85 0.36 12.17 -8.31
N CYS A 86 -0.15 12.47 -7.12
CA CYS A 86 -0.50 13.82 -6.66
C CYS A 86 0.38 14.28 -5.50
N GLY A 87 1.43 13.55 -5.18
CA GLY A 87 2.44 13.93 -4.20
C GLY A 87 3.05 12.74 -3.48
N ALA A 88 4.27 12.94 -3.01
CA ALA A 88 4.97 12.03 -2.12
C ALA A 88 5.74 12.88 -1.11
N GLN A 89 5.52 12.62 0.17
CA GLN A 89 6.15 13.36 1.25
C GLN A 89 6.60 12.40 2.34
N ARG A 90 7.82 12.60 2.84
CA ARG A 90 8.30 11.93 4.03
C ARG A 90 8.05 12.81 5.25
N VAL A 91 7.38 12.25 6.26
CA VAL A 91 7.14 12.91 7.55
C VAL A 91 7.58 11.95 8.65
N GLY A 92 8.71 12.25 9.30
CA GLY A 92 9.33 11.36 10.27
C GLY A 92 9.68 10.01 9.64
N ASP A 93 9.19 8.95 10.22
CA ASP A 93 9.44 7.56 9.79
C ASP A 93 8.43 7.04 8.76
N LEU A 94 7.56 7.91 8.23
CA LEU A 94 6.53 7.53 7.29
C LEU A 94 6.66 8.27 5.96
N TYR A 95 6.42 7.54 4.86
CA TYR A 95 6.01 8.13 3.59
C TYR A 95 4.50 8.31 3.56
N TRP A 96 4.08 9.49 3.10
CA TRP A 96 2.71 9.82 2.74
C TRP A 96 2.66 10.02 1.24
N LEU A 97 1.90 9.17 0.55
CA LEU A 97 1.80 9.17 -0.90
C LEU A 97 0.37 9.50 -1.30
N CYS A 98 0.24 10.33 -2.33
CA CYS A 98 -1.03 10.66 -2.96
C CYS A 98 -1.06 10.12 -4.38
N PHE A 99 -2.11 9.36 -4.72
CA PHE A 99 -2.41 8.93 -6.09
C PHE A 99 -3.88 9.15 -6.40
N ARG A 100 -4.19 9.35 -7.67
CA ARG A 100 -5.55 9.51 -8.14
C ARG A 100 -5.74 8.89 -9.52
N THR A 101 -6.97 8.50 -9.81
CA THR A 101 -7.39 8.08 -11.15
C THR A 101 -8.81 8.54 -11.42
N ALA A 102 -9.09 8.91 -12.67
CA ALA A 102 -10.45 9.19 -13.10
C ALA A 102 -11.26 7.88 -13.16
N LEU A 103 -12.51 7.95 -12.73
CA LEU A 103 -13.43 6.81 -12.74
C LEU A 103 -14.87 7.32 -13.00
N PRO A 104 -15.15 7.78 -14.23
CA PRO A 104 -16.42 8.44 -14.57
C PRO A 104 -17.62 7.49 -14.46
N ALA A 105 -17.41 6.18 -14.59
CA ALA A 105 -18.45 5.18 -14.44
C ALA A 105 -18.72 4.77 -12.96
N GLY A 106 -18.01 5.39 -11.99
CA GLY A 106 -18.10 5.04 -10.58
C GLY A 106 -17.36 3.75 -10.23
N VAL A 107 -17.56 3.30 -8.98
CA VAL A 107 -16.79 2.18 -8.40
C VAL A 107 -17.40 0.80 -8.65
N ALA A 108 -18.57 0.73 -9.29
CA ALA A 108 -19.23 -0.55 -9.58
C ALA A 108 -18.36 -1.42 -10.49
N GLY A 109 -18.12 -2.66 -10.08
CA GLY A 109 -17.27 -3.60 -10.81
C GLY A 109 -15.76 -3.32 -10.75
N VAL A 110 -15.33 -2.29 -10.04
CA VAL A 110 -13.90 -2.00 -9.85
C VAL A 110 -13.32 -2.98 -8.83
N THR A 111 -12.17 -3.55 -9.16
CA THR A 111 -11.41 -4.42 -8.26
C THR A 111 -10.08 -3.80 -7.88
N LEU A 112 -9.59 -4.15 -6.70
CA LEU A 112 -8.33 -3.71 -6.13
C LEU A 112 -7.49 -4.91 -5.73
N ARG A 113 -6.19 -4.82 -5.98
CA ARG A 113 -5.18 -5.68 -5.39
C ARG A 113 -4.01 -4.83 -4.90
N ASN A 114 -3.63 -5.01 -3.64
CA ASN A 114 -2.49 -4.29 -3.04
C ASN A 114 -1.43 -5.31 -2.58
N LEU A 115 -0.31 -5.36 -3.28
CA LEU A 115 0.84 -6.22 -2.97
C LEU A 115 2.08 -5.43 -2.57
N MET A 116 1.94 -4.15 -2.21
CA MET A 116 3.08 -3.33 -1.79
C MET A 116 3.87 -4.03 -0.69
N LEU A 117 5.19 -4.03 -0.81
CA LEU A 117 6.15 -4.62 0.13
C LEU A 117 6.05 -6.16 0.30
N SER A 118 5.02 -6.82 -0.24
CA SER A 118 4.80 -8.26 -0.07
C SER A 118 5.84 -9.12 -0.80
N GLU A 119 6.56 -8.55 -1.75
CA GLU A 119 7.67 -9.23 -2.44
C GLU A 119 8.92 -9.37 -1.57
N TYR A 120 9.07 -8.50 -0.55
CA TYR A 120 10.23 -8.46 0.34
C TYR A 120 9.92 -8.91 1.77
N HIS A 121 8.66 -8.81 2.20
CA HIS A 121 8.21 -9.16 3.54
C HIS A 121 7.09 -10.21 3.45
N ALA A 122 7.36 -11.43 3.89
CA ALA A 122 6.40 -12.53 3.82
C ALA A 122 5.18 -12.32 4.73
N ASP A 123 5.36 -11.54 5.79
CA ASP A 123 4.36 -11.19 6.81
C ASP A 123 3.66 -9.85 6.53
N GLN A 124 3.88 -9.24 5.34
CA GLN A 124 3.27 -7.98 4.98
C GLN A 124 1.74 -8.06 4.98
N VAL A 125 1.11 -7.10 5.64
CA VAL A 125 -0.33 -6.85 5.60
C VAL A 125 -0.60 -5.46 5.08
N ASN A 126 -1.31 -5.35 3.96
CA ASN A 126 -1.70 -4.08 3.38
C ASN A 126 -3.17 -3.81 3.71
N ILE A 127 -3.43 -2.77 4.48
CA ILE A 127 -4.75 -2.35 4.92
C ILE A 127 -5.27 -1.29 3.96
N VAL A 128 -6.47 -1.48 3.41
CA VAL A 128 -7.13 -0.49 2.57
C VAL A 128 -8.50 -0.14 3.17
N GLN A 129 -8.61 1.08 3.65
CA GLN A 129 -9.86 1.67 4.11
C GLN A 129 -10.54 2.36 2.94
N ILE A 130 -11.74 1.93 2.58
CA ILE A 130 -12.53 2.46 1.48
C ILE A 130 -13.62 3.36 2.05
N ASN A 131 -13.70 4.60 1.53
CA ASN A 131 -14.77 5.55 1.78
C ASN A 131 -15.50 5.79 0.45
N ASP A 132 -16.74 5.33 0.33
CA ASP A 132 -17.59 5.54 -0.83
C ASP A 132 -18.92 6.16 -0.38
N ARG A 133 -19.14 7.43 -0.67
CA ARG A 133 -20.39 8.15 -0.37
C ARG A 133 -20.89 7.95 1.06
N GLY A 134 -19.98 7.99 2.01
CA GLY A 134 -20.27 7.81 3.44
C GLY A 134 -20.26 6.35 3.92
N ALA A 135 -20.29 5.37 3.04
CA ALA A 135 -20.07 3.97 3.39
C ALA A 135 -18.57 3.73 3.62
N ARG A 136 -18.25 2.95 4.65
CA ARG A 136 -16.88 2.60 5.02
C ARG A 136 -16.69 1.09 4.97
N ARG A 137 -15.54 0.69 4.43
CA ARG A 137 -15.17 -0.71 4.32
C ARG A 137 -13.66 -0.87 4.46
N THR A 138 -13.20 -1.99 5.01
CA THR A 138 -11.78 -2.31 5.11
C THR A 138 -11.48 -3.60 4.39
N LEU A 139 -10.45 -3.58 3.53
CA LEU A 139 -9.88 -4.74 2.88
C LEU A 139 -8.49 -4.98 3.42
N LEU A 140 -8.11 -6.25 3.55
CA LEU A 140 -6.77 -6.69 3.93
C LEU A 140 -6.16 -7.49 2.79
N PHE A 141 -4.92 -7.17 2.42
CA PHE A 141 -4.18 -7.88 1.39
C PHE A 141 -2.88 -8.40 1.97
N THR A 142 -2.61 -9.65 1.68
CA THR A 142 -1.33 -10.33 1.92
C THR A 142 -0.73 -10.75 0.59
N LYS A 143 0.44 -11.34 0.59
CA LYS A 143 1.14 -11.81 -0.61
C LYS A 143 0.28 -12.72 -1.51
N THR A 144 -0.63 -13.51 -0.92
CA THR A 144 -1.47 -14.50 -1.62
C THR A 144 -2.89 -14.01 -1.91
N SER A 145 -3.22 -12.78 -1.53
CA SER A 145 -4.58 -12.26 -1.71
C SER A 145 -4.95 -12.09 -3.18
N ALA A 146 -6.15 -12.54 -3.53
CA ALA A 146 -6.78 -12.25 -4.82
C ALA A 146 -7.29 -10.80 -4.87
N PRO A 147 -7.54 -10.24 -6.07
CA PRO A 147 -8.24 -8.97 -6.20
C PRO A 147 -9.60 -8.99 -5.51
N SER A 148 -10.00 -7.87 -4.90
CA SER A 148 -11.27 -7.71 -4.19
C SER A 148 -12.05 -6.52 -4.77
N ALA A 149 -13.39 -6.64 -4.82
CA ALA A 149 -14.24 -5.53 -5.21
C ALA A 149 -14.15 -4.37 -4.21
N ILE A 150 -14.11 -3.14 -4.69
CA ILE A 150 -14.09 -1.95 -3.82
C ILE A 150 -15.51 -1.48 -3.46
N ALA A 151 -16.51 -1.69 -4.32
CA ALA A 151 -17.90 -1.47 -3.95
C ALA A 151 -18.39 -2.55 -2.97
N GLY A 152 -19.21 -2.15 -2.00
CA GLY A 152 -19.95 -3.10 -1.18
C GLY A 152 -20.98 -3.85 -2.04
N THR A 153 -21.27 -5.10 -1.69
CA THR A 153 -22.43 -5.85 -2.18
C THR A 153 -23.69 -5.37 -1.50
#